data_ffc4a330b43faf573593842a6d2aab91
#
_entry.id   ffc4a330b43faf573593842a6d2aab91
#
_cell.length_a   1.000
_cell.length_b   1.000
_cell.length_c   1.000
_cell.angle_alpha   90.00
_cell.angle_beta   90.00
_cell.angle_gamma   90.00
#
_symmetry.space_group_name_H-M   'P 1'
#
loop_
_entity.id
_entity.type
_entity.pdbx_description
1 polymer ?
#
loop_
_entity_poly.entity_id
_entity_poly.type
_entity_poly.pdbx_seq_one_letter_code
_entity_poly.pdbx_strand_id
1 'polypeptide(L)'
;MGRKIGCDPEVFIRDSASIISGIGIIGGSKEHPRPVEDGTLQEDNVLAEIGITPADTEDQFVIRITSVLSQLRSHLHSIDPSLDFVVQASAMMDDMHLISPAAMMFGCEPDFNAWTGLQNPRPQPTTNLRTAGGHVHIGYDDEVDKREVIKACDVLIGLPSVLMDTDADRMKLYGGPGAYRPKPYG
;
A
#
# COMPACT_ATOMS: atom_id res chain seq x y z
N MET A 1 -2.17 26.02 8.33
CA MET A 1 -2.03 24.73 9.04
C MET A 1 -0.79 24.04 8.50
N GLY A 2 -0.05 23.29 9.35
CA GLY A 2 1.10 22.49 8.89
C GLY A 2 0.60 21.39 7.95
N ARG A 3 1.36 21.11 6.90
CA ARG A 3 1.04 20.00 5.98
C ARG A 3 1.36 18.70 6.68
N LYS A 4 0.45 17.72 6.58
CA LYS A 4 0.64 16.38 7.14
C LYS A 4 0.91 15.38 6.05
N ILE A 5 1.72 14.37 6.36
CA ILE A 5 2.04 13.27 5.46
C ILE A 5 1.70 11.96 6.17
N GLY A 6 0.99 11.09 5.48
CA GLY A 6 0.70 9.73 5.89
C GLY A 6 1.08 8.74 4.79
N CYS A 7 1.06 7.47 5.10
CA CYS A 7 1.18 6.41 4.10
C CYS A 7 0.46 5.14 4.55
N ASP A 8 0.16 4.29 3.56
CA ASP A 8 -0.46 2.99 3.76
C ASP A 8 0.26 1.91 2.91
N PRO A 9 1.57 1.66 3.15
CA PRO A 9 2.30 0.66 2.38
C PRO A 9 1.79 -0.75 2.66
N GLU A 10 1.87 -1.57 1.61
CA GLU A 10 1.53 -2.99 1.61
C GLU A 10 2.80 -3.84 1.66
N VAL A 11 2.74 -4.95 2.37
CA VAL A 11 3.85 -5.91 2.45
C VAL A 11 3.33 -7.33 2.29
N PHE A 12 4.15 -8.20 1.69
CA PHE A 12 3.86 -9.63 1.63
C PHE A 12 4.17 -10.30 2.97
N ILE A 13 3.41 -11.34 3.27
CA ILE A 13 3.70 -12.24 4.39
C ILE A 13 4.41 -13.47 3.85
N ARG A 14 5.39 -13.95 4.59
CA ARG A 14 6.11 -15.17 4.29
C ARG A 14 6.24 -16.05 5.51
N ASP A 15 6.37 -17.36 5.29
CA ASP A 15 6.92 -18.29 6.23
C ASP A 15 8.41 -18.59 5.92
N SER A 16 8.94 -19.67 6.49
CA SER A 16 10.34 -20.09 6.23
C SER A 16 10.58 -20.58 4.80
N ALA A 17 9.55 -20.92 4.03
CA ALA A 17 9.65 -21.55 2.72
C ALA A 17 9.21 -20.65 1.57
N SER A 18 8.13 -19.88 1.75
CA SER A 18 7.47 -19.16 0.65
C SER A 18 6.72 -17.91 1.10
N ILE A 19 6.22 -17.16 0.12
CA ILE A 19 5.23 -16.10 0.34
C ILE A 19 3.85 -16.76 0.48
N ILE A 20 3.14 -16.35 1.51
CA ILE A 20 1.83 -16.89 1.86
C ILE A 20 0.77 -15.77 1.90
N SER A 21 -0.51 -16.16 1.88
CA SER A 21 -1.60 -15.21 2.07
C SER A 21 -1.63 -14.66 3.50
N GLY A 22 -1.77 -13.36 3.64
CA GLY A 22 -1.99 -12.68 4.91
C GLY A 22 -3.43 -12.79 5.43
N ILE A 23 -4.36 -13.30 4.60
CA ILE A 23 -5.78 -13.43 4.95
C ILE A 23 -5.95 -14.38 6.15
N GLY A 24 -6.65 -13.89 7.17
CA GLY A 24 -6.88 -14.62 8.43
C GLY A 24 -5.68 -14.59 9.40
N ILE A 25 -4.57 -13.96 9.00
CA ILE A 25 -3.35 -13.83 9.81
C ILE A 25 -3.23 -12.43 10.40
N ILE A 26 -3.43 -11.39 9.59
CA ILE A 26 -3.18 -9.99 9.99
C ILE A 26 -4.29 -9.47 10.90
N GLY A 27 -5.52 -9.79 10.55
CA GLY A 27 -6.71 -9.22 11.18
C GLY A 27 -6.95 -7.76 10.79
N GLY A 28 -8.20 -7.33 11.02
CA GLY A 28 -8.67 -6.04 10.52
C GLY A 28 -9.10 -6.12 9.05
N SER A 29 -9.92 -5.17 8.65
CA SER A 29 -10.37 -5.01 7.27
C SER A 29 -10.32 -3.53 6.88
N LYS A 30 -10.56 -3.23 5.63
CA LYS A 30 -10.61 -1.86 5.13
C LYS A 30 -11.67 -1.01 5.84
N GLU A 31 -12.80 -1.61 6.20
CA GLU A 31 -13.89 -0.95 6.93
C GLU A 31 -13.62 -0.85 8.44
N HIS A 32 -12.85 -1.80 8.96
CA HIS A 32 -12.50 -1.93 10.37
C HIS A 32 -11.03 -2.25 10.56
N PRO A 33 -10.13 -1.29 10.26
CA PRO A 33 -8.70 -1.50 10.46
C PRO A 33 -8.41 -1.77 11.95
N ARG A 34 -7.50 -2.69 12.21
CA ARG A 34 -7.06 -3.00 13.57
C ARG A 34 -6.15 -1.89 14.07
N PRO A 35 -6.51 -1.18 15.15
CA PRO A 35 -5.66 -0.13 15.71
C PRO A 35 -4.41 -0.73 16.36
N VAL A 36 -3.28 -0.05 16.14
CA VAL A 36 -2.00 -0.28 16.81
C VAL A 36 -1.41 1.05 17.21
N GLU A 37 -0.31 1.05 17.98
CA GLU A 37 0.39 2.30 18.30
C GLU A 37 0.90 2.94 17.00
N ASP A 38 0.68 4.25 16.86
CA ASP A 38 1.04 5.07 15.70
C ASP A 38 0.31 4.75 14.39
N GLY A 39 -0.68 3.84 14.39
CA GLY A 39 -1.37 3.53 13.15
C GLY A 39 -2.36 2.37 13.20
N THR A 40 -2.44 1.65 12.09
CA THR A 40 -3.38 0.55 11.88
C THR A 40 -2.75 -0.59 11.09
N LEU A 41 -3.33 -1.79 11.22
CA LEU A 41 -3.06 -2.97 10.40
C LEU A 41 -4.37 -3.46 9.81
N GLN A 42 -4.33 -3.91 8.55
CA GLN A 42 -5.48 -4.52 7.90
C GLN A 42 -5.05 -5.53 6.83
N GLU A 43 -5.97 -6.40 6.47
CA GLU A 43 -5.84 -7.28 5.31
C GLU A 43 -6.27 -6.51 4.05
N ASP A 44 -5.40 -6.45 3.06
CA ASP A 44 -5.76 -6.02 1.70
C ASP A 44 -5.37 -7.09 0.70
N ASN A 45 -6.38 -7.80 0.17
CA ASN A 45 -6.16 -8.99 -0.64
C ASN A 45 -5.34 -10.03 0.17
N VAL A 46 -4.20 -10.47 -0.37
CA VAL A 46 -3.28 -11.41 0.28
C VAL A 46 -2.19 -10.73 1.11
N LEU A 47 -2.20 -9.40 1.16
CA LEU A 47 -1.15 -8.56 1.74
C LEU A 47 -1.55 -8.08 3.15
N ALA A 48 -0.55 -7.66 3.90
CA ALA A 48 -0.75 -6.78 5.04
C ALA A 48 -0.60 -5.33 4.59
N GLU A 49 -1.62 -4.53 4.79
CA GLU A 49 -1.55 -3.08 4.64
C GLU A 49 -1.37 -2.44 6.01
N ILE A 50 -0.40 -1.57 6.14
CA ILE A 50 -0.19 -0.78 7.33
C ILE A 50 -0.61 0.66 7.07
N GLY A 51 -1.33 1.29 8.00
CA GLY A 51 -1.62 2.72 7.95
C GLY A 51 -0.87 3.43 9.07
N ILE A 52 -0.26 4.59 8.80
CA ILE A 52 0.34 5.40 9.86
C ILE A 52 -0.54 6.59 10.22
N THR A 53 -0.53 6.98 11.49
CA THR A 53 -1.08 8.28 11.91
C THR A 53 -0.32 9.40 11.18
N PRO A 54 -1.04 10.40 10.58
CA PRO A 54 -0.40 11.45 9.80
C PRO A 54 0.67 12.23 10.58
N ALA A 55 1.86 12.38 10.00
CA ALA A 55 3.02 13.02 10.58
C ALA A 55 3.17 14.48 10.14
N ASP A 56 3.71 15.32 11.02
CA ASP A 56 4.04 16.72 10.74
C ASP A 56 5.52 16.94 10.38
N THR A 57 6.37 15.96 10.67
CA THR A 57 7.82 16.00 10.42
C THR A 57 8.32 14.66 9.88
N GLU A 58 9.49 14.68 9.24
CA GLU A 58 10.18 13.49 8.76
C GLU A 58 10.47 12.50 9.90
N ASP A 59 10.98 12.98 11.02
CA ASP A 59 11.27 12.14 12.19
C ASP A 59 10.01 11.42 12.69
N GLN A 60 8.89 12.12 12.79
CA GLN A 60 7.62 11.50 13.17
C GLN A 60 7.15 10.45 12.14
N PHE A 61 7.34 10.73 10.85
CA PHE A 61 6.99 9.78 9.79
C PHE A 61 7.81 8.49 9.92
N VAL A 62 9.14 8.62 10.06
CA VAL A 62 10.04 7.47 10.22
C VAL A 62 9.74 6.68 11.50
N ILE A 63 9.52 7.37 12.62
CA ILE A 63 9.18 6.73 13.90
C ILE A 63 7.88 5.92 13.74
N ARG A 64 6.82 6.51 13.18
CA ARG A 64 5.51 5.87 13.06
C ARG A 64 5.51 4.67 12.14
N ILE A 65 6.12 4.77 10.97
CA ILE A 65 6.20 3.61 10.06
C ILE A 65 7.01 2.47 10.68
N THR A 66 8.11 2.80 11.38
CA THR A 66 8.94 1.81 12.07
C THR A 66 8.18 1.15 13.22
N SER A 67 7.42 1.94 13.99
CA SER A 67 6.58 1.45 15.09
C SER A 67 5.54 0.45 14.58
N VAL A 68 4.76 0.82 13.55
CA VAL A 68 3.70 -0.05 12.99
C VAL A 68 4.29 -1.33 12.39
N LEU A 69 5.40 -1.25 11.64
CA LEU A 69 6.08 -2.43 11.10
C LEU A 69 6.61 -3.35 12.20
N SER A 70 7.14 -2.79 13.29
CA SER A 70 7.60 -3.57 14.44
C SER A 70 6.45 -4.33 15.12
N GLN A 71 5.28 -3.68 15.22
CA GLN A 71 4.08 -4.29 15.79
C GLN A 71 3.51 -5.38 14.86
N LEU A 72 3.55 -5.18 13.54
CA LEU A 72 3.20 -6.23 12.57
C LEU A 72 4.10 -7.45 12.78
N ARG A 73 5.43 -7.27 12.85
CA ARG A 73 6.37 -8.38 13.08
C ARG A 73 6.09 -9.09 14.40
N SER A 74 5.88 -8.33 15.47
CA SER A 74 5.56 -8.91 16.78
C SER A 74 4.26 -9.71 16.76
N HIS A 75 3.27 -9.23 16.02
CA HIS A 75 2.01 -9.96 15.83
C HIS A 75 2.22 -11.27 15.08
N LEU A 76 2.95 -11.25 13.96
CA LEU A 76 3.27 -12.44 13.18
C LEU A 76 4.01 -13.49 14.03
N HIS A 77 5.05 -13.08 14.74
CA HIS A 77 5.82 -13.97 15.62
C HIS A 77 5.01 -14.51 16.79
N SER A 78 3.96 -13.82 17.23
CA SER A 78 3.06 -14.33 18.27
C SER A 78 2.16 -15.47 17.78
N ILE A 79 1.93 -15.54 16.46
CA ILE A 79 1.16 -16.63 15.83
C ILE A 79 2.09 -17.81 15.54
N ASP A 80 3.18 -17.53 14.82
CA ASP A 80 4.24 -18.50 14.50
C ASP A 80 5.57 -17.76 14.35
N PRO A 81 6.63 -18.15 15.10
CA PRO A 81 7.95 -17.52 14.99
C PRO A 81 8.60 -17.60 13.60
N SER A 82 8.13 -18.46 12.71
CA SER A 82 8.61 -18.57 11.33
C SER A 82 8.00 -17.52 10.38
N LEU A 83 6.90 -16.87 10.80
CA LEU A 83 6.24 -15.85 9.99
C LEU A 83 7.01 -14.53 10.06
N ASP A 84 7.18 -13.88 8.92
CA ASP A 84 7.70 -12.52 8.83
C ASP A 84 7.03 -11.81 7.66
N PHE A 85 7.25 -10.52 7.51
CA PHE A 85 6.88 -9.80 6.30
C PHE A 85 8.11 -9.54 5.42
N VAL A 86 7.86 -9.36 4.12
CA VAL A 86 8.89 -8.98 3.15
C VAL A 86 8.41 -7.80 2.32
N VAL A 87 9.32 -6.84 2.15
CA VAL A 87 9.10 -5.67 1.28
C VAL A 87 9.61 -6.03 -0.11
N GLN A 88 8.69 -6.31 -1.01
CA GLN A 88 8.97 -6.51 -2.44
C GLN A 88 7.77 -6.07 -3.26
N ALA A 89 8.00 -5.64 -4.48
CA ALA A 89 6.99 -5.00 -5.29
C ALA A 89 6.01 -6.00 -5.94
N SER A 90 6.43 -7.22 -6.22
CA SER A 90 5.57 -8.27 -6.77
C SER A 90 5.99 -9.67 -6.33
N ALA A 91 5.07 -10.62 -6.40
CA ALA A 91 5.31 -12.04 -6.16
C ALA A 91 4.36 -12.91 -6.95
N MET A 92 4.86 -14.05 -7.45
CA MET A 92 4.02 -15.16 -7.89
C MET A 92 3.60 -15.97 -6.67
N MET A 93 2.30 -16.14 -6.49
CA MET A 93 1.76 -16.91 -5.37
C MET A 93 1.27 -18.28 -5.82
N ASP A 94 1.41 -19.25 -4.95
CA ASP A 94 0.86 -20.59 -5.20
C ASP A 94 -0.67 -20.59 -5.16
N ASP A 95 -1.29 -21.42 -5.99
CA ASP A 95 -2.76 -21.51 -6.12
C ASP A 95 -3.46 -21.69 -4.77
N MET A 96 -2.85 -22.44 -3.86
CA MET A 96 -3.40 -22.69 -2.54
C MET A 96 -3.63 -21.43 -1.69
N HIS A 97 -2.87 -20.36 -1.95
CA HIS A 97 -2.99 -19.07 -1.28
C HIS A 97 -4.00 -18.13 -1.95
N LEU A 98 -4.54 -18.52 -3.11
CA LEU A 98 -5.45 -17.72 -3.93
C LEU A 98 -6.88 -18.27 -3.98
N ILE A 99 -7.22 -19.26 -3.15
CA ILE A 99 -8.53 -19.92 -3.16
C ILE A 99 -9.65 -19.01 -2.69
N SER A 100 -9.37 -18.10 -1.76
CA SER A 100 -10.41 -17.25 -1.18
C SER A 100 -10.91 -16.21 -2.20
N PRO A 101 -12.21 -15.86 -2.21
CA PRO A 101 -12.72 -14.78 -3.05
C PRO A 101 -11.98 -13.46 -2.83
N ALA A 102 -11.57 -13.15 -1.60
CA ALA A 102 -10.80 -11.96 -1.29
C ALA A 102 -9.44 -11.96 -1.99
N ALA A 103 -8.76 -13.11 -2.06
CA ALA A 103 -7.47 -13.25 -2.76
C ALA A 103 -7.60 -13.11 -4.28
N MET A 104 -8.79 -13.34 -4.84
CA MET A 104 -9.07 -13.21 -6.27
C MET A 104 -9.51 -11.81 -6.68
N MET A 105 -9.82 -10.94 -5.74
CA MET A 105 -10.20 -9.57 -6.05
C MET A 105 -8.96 -8.73 -6.36
N PHE A 106 -8.95 -8.17 -7.56
CA PHE A 106 -7.94 -7.20 -7.97
C PHE A 106 -8.51 -5.79 -7.93
N GLY A 107 -7.68 -4.89 -7.49
CA GLY A 107 -7.95 -3.48 -7.64
C GLY A 107 -8.75 -2.89 -6.51
N CYS A 108 -8.15 -1.88 -6.02
CA CYS A 108 -8.74 -0.86 -5.17
C CYS A 108 -9.93 -0.18 -5.85
N GLU A 109 -10.59 0.72 -5.14
CA GLU A 109 -11.51 1.68 -5.72
C GLU A 109 -10.88 2.35 -6.94
N PRO A 110 -11.71 2.77 -7.92
CA PRO A 110 -11.21 3.46 -9.10
C PRO A 110 -10.38 4.68 -8.71
N ASP A 111 -9.20 4.79 -9.28
CA ASP A 111 -8.38 5.99 -9.21
C ASP A 111 -8.55 6.86 -10.46
N PHE A 112 -8.09 8.08 -10.38
CA PHE A 112 -8.13 9.05 -11.47
C PHE A 112 -6.72 9.36 -11.94
N ASN A 113 -6.61 9.84 -13.17
CA ASN A 113 -5.36 10.32 -13.74
C ASN A 113 -5.37 11.85 -13.78
N ALA A 114 -4.43 12.48 -13.08
CA ALA A 114 -4.35 13.93 -12.98
C ALA A 114 -4.02 14.63 -14.31
N TRP A 115 -3.33 13.93 -15.23
CA TRP A 115 -2.95 14.49 -16.53
C TRP A 115 -4.11 14.48 -17.51
N THR A 116 -4.89 13.40 -17.54
CA THR A 116 -6.02 13.26 -18.46
C THR A 116 -7.36 13.70 -17.87
N GLY A 117 -7.49 13.66 -16.54
CA GLY A 117 -8.75 13.89 -15.83
C GLY A 117 -9.73 12.72 -15.90
N LEU A 118 -9.31 11.60 -16.48
CA LEU A 118 -10.14 10.40 -16.63
C LEU A 118 -9.86 9.39 -15.51
N GLN A 119 -10.77 8.46 -15.34
CA GLN A 119 -10.60 7.32 -14.45
C GLN A 119 -9.64 6.31 -15.09
N ASN A 120 -8.72 5.76 -14.29
CA ASN A 120 -7.82 4.71 -14.74
C ASN A 120 -8.56 3.36 -14.89
N PRO A 121 -8.21 2.54 -15.88
CA PRO A 121 -8.75 1.20 -16.01
C PRO A 121 -8.29 0.32 -14.84
N ARG A 122 -9.17 -0.57 -14.37
CA ARG A 122 -8.78 -1.56 -13.37
C ARG A 122 -7.95 -2.67 -14.01
N PRO A 123 -6.86 -3.09 -13.36
CA PRO A 123 -6.15 -4.29 -13.77
C PRO A 123 -7.07 -5.51 -13.77
N GLN A 124 -6.88 -6.40 -14.75
CA GLN A 124 -7.62 -7.65 -14.82
C GLN A 124 -6.78 -8.78 -14.23
N PRO A 125 -7.34 -9.60 -13.31
CA PRO A 125 -6.62 -10.71 -12.72
C PRO A 125 -6.50 -11.85 -13.74
N THR A 126 -5.34 -11.99 -14.36
CA THR A 126 -5.09 -13.07 -15.34
C THR A 126 -4.06 -14.09 -14.88
N THR A 127 -3.41 -13.85 -13.75
CA THR A 127 -2.29 -14.66 -13.28
C THR A 127 -2.25 -14.76 -11.76
N ASN A 128 -1.37 -15.62 -11.25
CA ASN A 128 -1.04 -15.71 -9.81
C ASN A 128 -0.13 -14.58 -9.32
N LEU A 129 0.23 -13.63 -10.18
CA LEU A 129 0.99 -12.46 -9.81
C LEU A 129 0.19 -11.59 -8.85
N ARG A 130 0.80 -11.21 -7.73
CA ARG A 130 0.30 -10.20 -6.80
C ARG A 130 1.33 -9.10 -6.66
N THR A 131 0.87 -7.89 -6.43
CA THR A 131 1.73 -6.72 -6.31
C THR A 131 1.44 -6.02 -4.99
N ALA A 132 2.50 -5.60 -4.33
CA ALA A 132 2.45 -4.73 -3.17
C ALA A 132 2.82 -3.31 -3.57
N GLY A 133 2.14 -2.35 -3.00
CA GLY A 133 2.35 -0.92 -3.26
C GLY A 133 2.10 -0.09 -2.02
N GLY A 134 1.31 0.93 -2.19
CA GLY A 134 0.88 1.83 -1.12
C GLY A 134 0.64 3.22 -1.66
N HIS A 135 0.00 4.03 -0.85
CA HIS A 135 -0.25 5.43 -1.15
C HIS A 135 0.57 6.31 -0.21
N VAL A 136 0.93 7.46 -0.70
CA VAL A 136 1.40 8.57 0.14
C VAL A 136 0.27 9.58 0.21
N HIS A 137 -0.17 9.89 1.42
CA HIS A 137 -1.21 10.88 1.68
C HIS A 137 -0.54 12.21 1.99
N ILE A 138 -0.85 13.22 1.19
CA ILE A 138 -0.31 14.57 1.35
C ILE A 138 -1.46 15.51 1.66
N GLY A 139 -1.46 16.07 2.86
CA GLY A 139 -2.38 17.15 3.21
C GLY A 139 -2.03 18.42 2.45
N TYR A 140 -3.03 19.08 1.87
CA TYR A 140 -2.88 20.33 1.15
C TYR A 140 -4.03 21.28 1.51
N ASP A 141 -3.83 22.56 1.24
CA ASP A 141 -4.85 23.59 1.48
C ASP A 141 -5.96 23.51 0.43
N ASP A 142 -7.22 23.67 0.83
CA ASP A 142 -8.41 23.53 -0.04
C ASP A 142 -8.39 24.43 -1.29
N GLU A 143 -7.61 25.52 -1.25
CA GLU A 143 -7.43 26.46 -2.35
C GLU A 143 -6.50 25.93 -3.46
N VAL A 144 -5.75 24.86 -3.18
CA VAL A 144 -4.79 24.30 -4.14
C VAL A 144 -5.48 23.25 -5.02
N ASP A 145 -5.29 23.33 -6.33
CA ASP A 145 -5.80 22.31 -7.23
C ASP A 145 -5.05 20.97 -7.00
N LYS A 146 -5.78 19.97 -6.51
CA LYS A 146 -5.24 18.63 -6.26
C LYS A 146 -4.54 18.01 -7.46
N ARG A 147 -4.99 18.29 -8.68
CA ARG A 147 -4.35 17.76 -9.90
C ARG A 147 -2.96 18.35 -10.10
N GLU A 148 -2.76 19.62 -9.79
CA GLU A 148 -1.45 20.26 -9.87
C GLU A 148 -0.50 19.72 -8.79
N VAL A 149 -1.02 19.41 -7.59
CA VAL A 149 -0.23 18.72 -6.55
C VAL A 149 0.25 17.35 -7.05
N ILE A 150 -0.64 16.55 -7.62
CA ILE A 150 -0.28 15.22 -8.14
C ILE A 150 0.71 15.29 -9.29
N LYS A 151 0.55 16.23 -10.23
CA LYS A 151 1.52 16.45 -11.31
C LYS A 151 2.91 16.84 -10.77
N ALA A 152 2.94 17.67 -9.74
CA ALA A 152 4.20 17.98 -9.06
C ALA A 152 4.81 16.74 -8.40
N CYS A 153 4.00 15.90 -7.75
CA CYS A 153 4.46 14.62 -7.18
C CYS A 153 5.01 13.68 -8.26
N ASP A 154 4.38 13.59 -9.43
CA ASP A 154 4.90 12.79 -10.54
C ASP A 154 6.31 13.22 -10.96
N VAL A 155 6.53 14.53 -11.06
CA VAL A 155 7.83 15.06 -11.47
C VAL A 155 8.90 14.90 -10.39
N LEU A 156 8.54 15.17 -9.13
CA LEU A 156 9.51 15.24 -8.03
C LEU A 156 9.76 13.89 -7.36
N ILE A 157 8.79 12.98 -7.42
CA ILE A 157 8.83 11.67 -6.75
C ILE A 157 8.67 10.55 -7.76
N GLY A 158 7.65 10.61 -8.62
CA GLY A 158 7.32 9.56 -9.57
C GLY A 158 8.44 9.28 -10.56
N LEU A 159 9.01 10.28 -11.21
CA LEU A 159 10.12 10.10 -12.14
C LEU A 159 11.37 9.52 -11.46
N PRO A 160 11.83 10.02 -10.31
CA PRO A 160 12.92 9.38 -9.59
C PRO A 160 12.62 7.94 -9.17
N SER A 161 11.39 7.64 -8.74
CA SER A 161 11.03 6.28 -8.31
C SER A 161 11.13 5.24 -9.43
N VAL A 162 10.82 5.61 -10.68
CA VAL A 162 10.99 4.72 -11.85
C VAL A 162 12.45 4.31 -12.06
N LEU A 163 13.40 5.16 -11.70
CA LEU A 163 14.82 4.84 -11.77
C LEU A 163 15.28 3.93 -10.62
N MET A 164 14.54 3.89 -9.53
CA MET A 164 14.84 3.08 -8.35
C MET A 164 14.09 1.75 -8.36
N ASP A 165 12.90 1.70 -8.95
CA ASP A 165 12.09 0.50 -9.07
C ASP A 165 12.54 -0.33 -10.28
N THR A 166 12.97 -1.55 -10.02
CA THR A 166 13.42 -2.51 -11.04
C THR A 166 12.37 -3.58 -11.33
N ASP A 167 11.21 -3.55 -10.67
CA ASP A 167 10.16 -4.56 -10.84
C ASP A 167 9.26 -4.26 -12.04
N ALA A 168 9.61 -4.83 -13.19
CA ALA A 168 8.86 -4.67 -14.43
C ALA A 168 7.45 -5.29 -14.38
N ASP A 169 7.20 -6.26 -13.51
CA ASP A 169 5.90 -6.93 -13.42
C ASP A 169 4.88 -6.06 -12.67
N ARG A 170 5.33 -5.38 -11.62
CA ARG A 170 4.49 -4.40 -10.92
C ARG A 170 4.06 -3.26 -11.85
N MET A 171 4.99 -2.72 -12.63
CA MET A 171 4.72 -1.60 -13.55
C MET A 171 3.69 -1.92 -14.64
N LYS A 172 3.46 -3.20 -14.95
CA LYS A 172 2.40 -3.62 -15.91
C LYS A 172 0.99 -3.49 -15.33
N LEU A 173 0.86 -3.49 -14.01
CA LEU A 173 -0.44 -3.52 -13.32
C LEU A 173 -0.77 -2.19 -12.65
N TYR A 174 0.21 -1.54 -12.02
CA TYR A 174 0.01 -0.36 -11.18
C TYR A 174 1.13 0.67 -11.35
N GLY A 175 0.93 1.83 -10.74
CA GLY A 175 1.96 2.88 -10.68
C GLY A 175 2.04 3.74 -11.93
N GLY A 176 0.98 3.83 -12.71
CA GLY A 176 0.90 4.77 -13.84
C GLY A 176 1.00 6.23 -13.39
N PRO A 177 1.59 7.12 -14.22
CA PRO A 177 1.73 8.54 -13.88
C PRO A 177 0.37 9.19 -13.63
N GLY A 178 0.34 10.11 -12.67
CA GLY A 178 -0.86 10.88 -12.32
C GLY A 178 -1.94 10.09 -11.58
N ALA A 179 -1.69 8.85 -11.19
CA ALA A 179 -2.66 8.05 -10.46
C ALA A 179 -2.91 8.65 -9.06
N TYR A 180 -4.16 9.01 -8.77
CA TYR A 180 -4.53 9.56 -7.48
C TYR A 180 -5.97 9.24 -7.10
N ARG A 181 -6.21 9.27 -5.81
CA ARG A 181 -7.54 9.10 -5.22
C ARG A 181 -7.83 10.24 -4.25
N PRO A 182 -8.80 11.12 -4.55
CA PRO A 182 -9.13 12.21 -3.64
C PRO A 182 -9.77 11.64 -2.37
N LYS A 183 -9.28 12.08 -1.23
CA LYS A 183 -9.85 11.77 0.09
C LYS A 183 -10.37 13.06 0.74
N PRO A 184 -11.32 12.98 1.68
CA PRO A 184 -11.83 14.17 2.40
C PRO A 184 -10.78 14.87 3.26
N TYR A 185 -9.64 14.23 3.48
CA TYR A 185 -8.56 14.69 4.37
C TYR A 185 -7.20 14.83 3.65
N GLY A 186 -7.16 14.79 2.32
CA GLY A 186 -5.93 14.91 1.53
C GLY A 186 -5.98 14.22 0.19
#